data_5ec63832a0bd14e6810ddd67faa56378
#
_entry.id   5ec63832a0bd14e6810ddd67faa56378
#
_cell.length_a   1.000
_cell.length_b   1.000
_cell.length_c   1.000
_cell.angle_alpha   90.00
_cell.angle_beta   90.00
_cell.angle_gamma   90.00
#
_symmetry.space_group_name_H-M   'P 1'
#
loop_
_entity.id
_entity.type
_entity.pdbx_description
1 polymer ?
#
loop_
_entity_poly.entity_id
_entity_poly.type
_entity_poly.pdbx_seq_one_letter_code
_entity_poly.pdbx_strand_id
1 'polypeptide(L)'
;MSNKSSELAKTSKDLMLKEPFYGFFLIMLNKVWNNKKVPTACVSKNGINYQLTINEIFWDSLSENHRLGILKHELLHIAMFHLTTHHNYLDHQLANVAMDMEINQYIDEAWLPSDEIRDEKLEMIRDKIFFLKYGPEEPINITEDSTLSKEEYKSQTQTILQNLKLQLDSGSISDEEYMKGLKKMPSRGIMIKDYDELNLDLRAGTRYYYDKLSQAKEEKEKNGSSGCESFDELCDQMDKEGDPCNHDTWDEFNDLSEAESKLINKQLDRLLKESASQTLSKRGTVPGEFSEYINNIDKKEPPKFDWK
;
A
#
# COMPACT_ATOMS: atom_id res chain seq x y z
N MET A 1 1.61 -17.60 19.99
CA MET A 1 1.75 -16.66 18.84
C MET A 1 0.35 -16.24 18.50
N SER A 2 0.11 -14.94 18.27
CA SER A 2 -1.21 -14.46 17.89
C SER A 2 -1.62 -15.09 16.55
N ASN A 3 -2.91 -15.27 16.30
CA ASN A 3 -3.46 -15.79 15.05
C ASN A 3 -2.91 -14.99 13.84
N LYS A 4 -2.79 -13.68 14.00
CA LYS A 4 -2.27 -12.74 12.99
C LYS A 4 -0.85 -13.03 12.50
N SER A 5 0.06 -13.35 13.41
CA SER A 5 1.44 -13.71 13.01
C SER A 5 1.46 -14.99 12.19
N SER A 6 0.54 -15.95 12.47
CA SER A 6 0.39 -17.17 11.68
C SER A 6 -0.18 -16.90 10.28
N GLU A 7 -1.17 -16.01 10.18
CA GLU A 7 -1.77 -15.60 8.90
C GLU A 7 -0.74 -14.88 8.02
N LEU A 8 -0.01 -13.90 8.56
CA LEU A 8 1.04 -13.21 7.83
C LEU A 8 2.15 -14.17 7.38
N ALA A 9 2.53 -15.14 8.22
CA ALA A 9 3.49 -16.17 7.85
C ALA A 9 2.99 -17.05 6.69
N LYS A 10 1.70 -17.44 6.70
CA LYS A 10 1.06 -18.15 5.58
C LYS A 10 1.12 -17.32 4.31
N THR A 11 0.65 -16.07 4.34
CA THR A 11 0.66 -15.18 3.17
C THR A 11 2.07 -14.91 2.65
N SER A 12 3.06 -14.73 3.55
CA SER A 12 4.48 -14.57 3.16
C SER A 12 5.01 -15.81 2.45
N LYS A 13 4.64 -17.01 2.90
CA LYS A 13 4.98 -18.26 2.23
C LYS A 13 4.33 -18.36 0.85
N ASP A 14 3.07 -18.00 0.74
CA ASP A 14 2.34 -18.04 -0.52
C ASP A 14 2.93 -17.03 -1.53
N LEU A 15 3.29 -15.83 -1.08
CA LEU A 15 4.02 -14.86 -1.90
C LEU A 15 5.37 -15.44 -2.37
N MET A 16 6.13 -16.09 -1.48
CA MET A 16 7.40 -16.70 -1.84
C MET A 16 7.25 -17.84 -2.87
N LEU A 17 6.14 -18.59 -2.82
CA LEU A 17 5.88 -19.66 -3.79
C LEU A 17 5.44 -19.12 -5.15
N LYS A 18 4.67 -18.04 -5.18
CA LYS A 18 4.16 -17.45 -6.42
C LYS A 18 5.18 -16.50 -7.06
N GLU A 19 5.79 -15.65 -6.24
CA GLU A 19 6.76 -14.62 -6.65
C GLU A 19 7.97 -14.62 -5.71
N PRO A 20 8.93 -15.52 -5.89
CA PRO A 20 10.06 -15.75 -4.97
C PRO A 20 10.84 -14.49 -4.60
N PHE A 21 11.07 -13.61 -5.56
CA PHE A 21 11.82 -12.36 -5.34
C PHE A 21 11.18 -11.50 -4.25
N TYR A 22 9.89 -11.24 -4.37
CA TYR A 22 9.15 -10.44 -3.39
C TYR A 22 8.98 -11.17 -2.05
N GLY A 23 8.82 -12.49 -2.09
CA GLY A 23 8.79 -13.31 -0.87
C GLY A 23 10.10 -13.22 -0.07
N PHE A 24 11.26 -13.33 -0.73
CA PHE A 24 12.56 -13.15 -0.09
C PHE A 24 12.77 -11.70 0.37
N PHE A 25 12.32 -10.73 -0.40
CA PHE A 25 12.39 -9.34 0.01
C PHE A 25 11.56 -9.09 1.28
N LEU A 26 10.34 -9.59 1.33
CA LEU A 26 9.44 -9.44 2.48
C LEU A 26 10.04 -10.00 3.78
N ILE A 27 10.64 -11.20 3.74
CA ILE A 27 11.16 -11.83 4.97
C ILE A 27 12.32 -11.04 5.61
N MET A 28 13.02 -10.22 4.85
CA MET A 28 14.10 -9.38 5.34
C MET A 28 13.64 -8.07 5.99
N LEU A 29 12.38 -7.68 5.80
CA LEU A 29 11.82 -6.50 6.43
C LEU A 29 11.38 -6.76 7.87
N ASN A 30 11.45 -5.74 8.72
CA ASN A 30 10.75 -5.74 9.98
C ASN A 30 9.24 -5.58 9.74
N LYS A 31 8.40 -6.34 10.46
CA LYS A 31 6.95 -6.30 10.33
C LYS A 31 6.30 -6.02 11.68
N VAL A 32 5.41 -5.02 11.72
CA VAL A 32 4.75 -4.56 12.93
C VAL A 32 3.24 -4.43 12.70
N TRP A 33 2.45 -4.89 13.65
CA TRP A 33 1.03 -4.63 13.71
C TRP A 33 0.77 -3.36 14.50
N ASN A 34 0.07 -2.39 13.88
CA ASN A 34 -0.25 -1.14 14.57
C ASN A 34 -1.51 -0.48 13.99
N ASN A 35 -2.61 -0.60 14.70
CA ASN A 35 -3.90 -0.06 14.29
C ASN A 35 -4.04 1.46 14.49
N LYS A 36 -3.12 2.10 15.22
CA LYS A 36 -3.14 3.54 15.49
C LYS A 36 -2.31 4.35 14.50
N LYS A 37 -1.21 3.77 14.02
CA LYS A 37 -0.29 4.48 13.11
C LYS A 37 -0.79 4.54 11.68
N VAL A 38 -1.42 3.47 11.21
CA VAL A 38 -1.81 3.34 9.80
C VAL A 38 -3.23 2.83 9.68
N PRO A 39 -4.03 3.36 8.75
CA PRO A 39 -5.39 2.86 8.50
C PRO A 39 -5.36 1.54 7.70
N THR A 40 -4.34 1.31 6.89
CA THR A 40 -4.20 0.17 5.99
C THR A 40 -2.90 -0.60 6.25
N ALA A 41 -1.95 -0.50 5.36
CA ALA A 41 -0.57 -0.93 5.52
C ALA A 41 0.33 0.20 5.01
N CYS A 42 1.54 0.28 5.49
CA CYS A 42 2.53 1.18 4.93
C CYS A 42 3.96 0.69 5.21
N VAL A 43 4.87 1.09 4.35
CA VAL A 43 6.31 0.96 4.57
C VAL A 43 6.89 2.27 5.06
N SER A 44 7.80 2.18 6.01
CA SER A 44 8.44 3.32 6.66
C SER A 44 9.90 3.03 6.99
N LYS A 45 10.58 4.04 7.51
CA LYS A 45 11.95 3.91 8.02
C LYS A 45 11.96 3.37 9.46
N ASN A 46 12.94 2.50 9.74
CA ASN A 46 13.28 2.09 11.09
C ASN A 46 14.82 2.12 11.25
N GLY A 47 15.36 3.26 11.65
CA GLY A 47 16.80 3.53 11.57
C GLY A 47 17.27 3.54 10.11
N ILE A 48 18.20 2.67 9.76
CA ILE A 48 18.67 2.47 8.38
C ILE A 48 17.93 1.37 7.64
N ASN A 49 16.97 0.69 8.30
CA ASN A 49 16.22 -0.40 7.72
C ASN A 49 14.79 0.06 7.35
N TYR A 50 14.11 -0.78 6.60
CA TYR A 50 12.72 -0.60 6.26
C TYR A 50 11.82 -1.43 7.16
N GLN A 51 10.63 -0.92 7.45
CA GLN A 51 9.62 -1.57 8.27
C GLN A 51 8.28 -1.55 7.54
N LEU A 52 7.60 -2.67 7.53
CA LEU A 52 6.22 -2.80 7.09
C LEU A 52 5.31 -2.74 8.32
N THR A 53 4.43 -1.76 8.37
CA THR A 53 3.40 -1.62 9.38
C THR A 53 2.05 -1.98 8.79
N ILE A 54 1.29 -2.84 9.46
CA ILE A 54 0.01 -3.34 8.99
C ILE A 54 -1.06 -3.08 10.05
N ASN A 55 -2.20 -2.56 9.61
CA ASN A 55 -3.40 -2.48 10.44
C ASN A 55 -4.11 -3.83 10.45
N GLU A 56 -4.36 -4.38 11.64
CA GLU A 56 -4.97 -5.71 11.80
C GLU A 56 -6.39 -5.77 11.23
N ILE A 57 -7.15 -4.68 11.39
CA ILE A 57 -8.55 -4.62 10.97
C ILE A 57 -8.63 -4.58 9.44
N PHE A 58 -7.80 -3.75 8.83
CA PHE A 58 -7.66 -3.73 7.38
C PHE A 58 -7.24 -5.09 6.84
N TRP A 59 -6.25 -5.74 7.46
CA TRP A 59 -5.81 -7.07 7.08
C TRP A 59 -6.92 -8.11 7.12
N ASP A 60 -7.79 -8.05 8.14
CA ASP A 60 -8.93 -8.95 8.28
C ASP A 60 -9.99 -8.76 7.20
N SER A 61 -10.12 -7.55 6.67
CA SER A 61 -11.05 -7.26 5.58
C SER A 61 -10.59 -7.81 4.22
N LEU A 62 -9.30 -8.17 4.10
CA LEU A 62 -8.71 -8.60 2.84
C LEU A 62 -8.88 -10.11 2.60
N SER A 63 -9.17 -10.49 1.36
CA SER A 63 -9.06 -11.87 0.89
C SER A 63 -7.60 -12.33 0.86
N GLU A 64 -7.34 -13.62 0.75
CA GLU A 64 -5.97 -14.17 0.65
C GLU A 64 -5.21 -13.58 -0.55
N ASN A 65 -5.87 -13.38 -1.69
CA ASN A 65 -5.28 -12.75 -2.87
C ASN A 65 -4.98 -11.27 -2.65
N HIS A 66 -5.92 -10.52 -2.05
CA HIS A 66 -5.71 -9.10 -1.77
C HIS A 66 -4.58 -8.87 -0.75
N ARG A 67 -4.38 -9.81 0.21
CA ARG A 67 -3.23 -9.80 1.12
C ARG A 67 -1.90 -9.96 0.38
N LEU A 68 -1.85 -10.77 -0.68
CA LEU A 68 -0.66 -10.88 -1.54
C LEU A 68 -0.42 -9.56 -2.30
N GLY A 69 -1.49 -8.98 -2.83
CA GLY A 69 -1.43 -7.71 -3.56
C GLY A 69 -0.88 -6.58 -2.71
N ILE A 70 -1.45 -6.37 -1.49
CA ILE A 70 -1.00 -5.28 -0.62
C ILE A 70 0.45 -5.48 -0.15
N LEU A 71 0.86 -6.72 0.16
CA LEU A 71 2.26 -6.96 0.51
C LEU A 71 3.20 -6.63 -0.64
N LYS A 72 2.86 -7.03 -1.87
CA LYS A 72 3.66 -6.71 -3.06
C LYS A 72 3.67 -5.22 -3.34
N HIS A 73 2.54 -4.53 -3.19
CA HIS A 73 2.42 -3.08 -3.33
C HIS A 73 3.41 -2.34 -2.41
N GLU A 74 3.40 -2.64 -1.13
CA GLU A 74 4.30 -2.04 -0.16
C GLU A 74 5.79 -2.33 -0.47
N LEU A 75 6.10 -3.53 -0.93
CA LEU A 75 7.46 -3.90 -1.33
C LEU A 75 7.92 -3.14 -2.57
N LEU A 76 7.02 -2.91 -3.53
CA LEU A 76 7.32 -2.14 -4.73
C LEU A 76 7.64 -0.69 -4.41
N HIS A 77 6.95 -0.06 -3.46
CA HIS A 77 7.31 1.30 -3.01
C HIS A 77 8.76 1.38 -2.53
N ILE A 78 9.23 0.38 -1.77
CA ILE A 78 10.63 0.34 -1.36
C ILE A 78 11.55 0.10 -2.56
N ALA A 79 11.24 -0.93 -3.37
CA ALA A 79 12.10 -1.38 -4.46
C ALA A 79 12.27 -0.35 -5.57
N MET A 80 11.25 0.51 -5.80
CA MET A 80 11.25 1.59 -6.78
C MET A 80 11.69 2.94 -6.19
N PHE A 81 12.23 2.95 -4.97
CA PHE A 81 12.79 4.15 -4.32
C PHE A 81 11.75 5.24 -3.98
N HIS A 82 10.46 4.93 -3.96
CA HIS A 82 9.42 5.93 -3.74
C HIS A 82 9.62 6.68 -2.42
N LEU A 83 9.95 5.97 -1.34
CA LEU A 83 10.18 6.55 -0.02
C LEU A 83 11.29 7.62 -0.01
N THR A 84 12.33 7.43 -0.85
CA THR A 84 13.48 8.32 -0.90
C THR A 84 13.39 9.39 -1.99
N THR A 85 12.41 9.29 -2.90
CA THR A 85 12.21 10.23 -4.01
C THR A 85 10.96 11.08 -3.87
N HIS A 86 10.05 10.72 -2.96
CA HIS A 86 8.78 11.40 -2.73
C HIS A 86 8.94 12.92 -2.50
N HIS A 87 9.96 13.32 -1.74
CA HIS A 87 10.25 14.73 -1.45
C HIS A 87 10.63 15.57 -2.68
N ASN A 88 10.90 14.94 -3.84
CA ASN A 88 11.21 15.66 -5.07
C ASN A 88 9.96 16.23 -5.77
N TYR A 89 8.77 15.92 -5.30
CA TYR A 89 7.50 16.36 -5.86
C TYR A 89 6.89 17.48 -5.00
N LEU A 90 6.28 18.48 -5.64
CA LEU A 90 5.67 19.61 -4.92
C LEU A 90 4.31 19.28 -4.33
N ASP A 91 3.50 18.52 -5.06
CA ASP A 91 2.21 18.00 -4.62
C ASP A 91 2.39 16.54 -4.17
N HIS A 92 2.56 16.34 -2.86
CA HIS A 92 2.82 15.01 -2.30
C HIS A 92 1.65 14.06 -2.46
N GLN A 93 0.41 14.56 -2.39
CA GLN A 93 -0.78 13.73 -2.59
C GLN A 93 -0.84 13.21 -4.03
N LEU A 94 -0.60 14.08 -4.99
CA LEU A 94 -0.55 13.70 -6.40
C LEU A 94 0.63 12.77 -6.70
N ALA A 95 1.77 12.97 -6.01
CA ALA A 95 2.92 12.08 -6.12
C ALA A 95 2.59 10.66 -5.62
N ASN A 96 1.85 10.53 -4.52
CA ASN A 96 1.40 9.24 -4.01
C ASN A 96 0.54 8.51 -5.05
N VAL A 97 -0.43 9.19 -5.64
CA VAL A 97 -1.25 8.63 -6.73
C VAL A 97 -0.38 8.18 -7.91
N ALA A 98 0.57 9.00 -8.34
CA ALA A 98 1.46 8.68 -9.45
C ALA A 98 2.36 7.47 -9.15
N MET A 99 2.83 7.34 -7.90
CA MET A 99 3.61 6.20 -7.43
C MET A 99 2.79 4.93 -7.40
N ASP A 100 1.55 5.00 -6.91
CA ASP A 100 0.61 3.88 -6.91
C ASP A 100 0.29 3.42 -8.34
N MET A 101 0.09 4.36 -9.26
CA MET A 101 -0.11 4.06 -10.68
C MET A 101 1.08 3.33 -11.28
N GLU A 102 2.31 3.70 -10.95
CA GLU A 102 3.49 3.00 -11.42
C GLU A 102 3.53 1.55 -10.93
N ILE A 103 3.32 1.33 -9.64
CA ILE A 103 3.52 -0.01 -9.04
C ILE A 103 2.34 -0.95 -9.27
N ASN A 104 1.10 -0.47 -9.35
CA ASN A 104 -0.07 -1.32 -9.53
C ASN A 104 -0.04 -2.10 -10.85
N GLN A 105 0.67 -1.60 -11.87
CA GLN A 105 0.88 -2.28 -13.14
C GLN A 105 1.75 -3.55 -13.05
N TYR A 106 2.47 -3.72 -11.96
CA TYR A 106 3.31 -4.91 -11.71
C TYR A 106 2.64 -5.92 -10.77
N ILE A 107 1.41 -5.62 -10.32
CA ILE A 107 0.61 -6.49 -9.45
C ILE A 107 -0.43 -7.20 -10.31
N ASP A 108 -0.60 -8.51 -10.07
CA ASP A 108 -1.65 -9.28 -10.72
C ASP A 108 -3.02 -8.64 -10.41
N GLU A 109 -3.83 -8.42 -11.43
CA GLU A 109 -5.16 -7.81 -11.29
C GLU A 109 -6.05 -8.55 -10.29
N ALA A 110 -5.94 -9.88 -10.24
CA ALA A 110 -6.66 -10.70 -9.27
C ALA A 110 -6.20 -10.50 -7.80
N TRP A 111 -5.09 -9.79 -7.59
CA TRP A 111 -4.58 -9.45 -6.26
C TRP A 111 -4.93 -8.01 -5.85
N LEU A 112 -5.37 -7.20 -6.79
CA LEU A 112 -5.88 -5.85 -6.52
C LEU A 112 -7.35 -5.94 -6.12
N PRO A 113 -7.77 -5.26 -5.05
CA PRO A 113 -9.18 -5.20 -4.69
C PRO A 113 -9.96 -4.50 -5.80
N SER A 114 -11.08 -5.10 -6.23
CA SER A 114 -12.02 -4.39 -7.10
C SER A 114 -12.72 -3.28 -6.30
N ASP A 115 -13.07 -2.22 -6.99
CA ASP A 115 -13.69 -1.03 -6.38
C ASP A 115 -14.96 -1.38 -5.61
N GLU A 116 -15.85 -2.16 -6.22
CA GLU A 116 -17.13 -2.55 -5.64
C GLU A 116 -16.98 -3.34 -4.32
N ILE A 117 -16.06 -4.32 -4.29
CA ILE A 117 -15.81 -5.13 -3.09
C ILE A 117 -15.17 -4.30 -1.97
N ARG A 118 -14.38 -3.30 -2.34
CA ARG A 118 -13.67 -2.44 -1.37
C ARG A 118 -14.64 -1.50 -0.68
N ASP A 119 -15.47 -0.81 -1.44
CA ASP A 119 -16.40 0.19 -0.92
C ASP A 119 -17.48 -0.45 -0.05
N GLU A 120 -18.08 -1.56 -0.51
CA GLU A 120 -19.05 -2.33 0.28
C GLU A 120 -18.46 -2.86 1.60
N LYS A 121 -17.22 -3.37 1.58
CA LYS A 121 -16.57 -3.85 2.81
C LYS A 121 -16.21 -2.73 3.77
N LEU A 122 -15.78 -1.59 3.27
CA LEU A 122 -15.46 -0.41 4.08
C LEU A 122 -16.72 0.19 4.72
N GLU A 123 -17.78 0.33 3.94
CA GLU A 123 -19.09 0.75 4.43
C GLU A 123 -19.60 -0.21 5.50
N MET A 124 -19.51 -1.51 5.26
CA MET A 124 -19.90 -2.54 6.19
C MET A 124 -19.09 -2.53 7.51
N ILE A 125 -17.78 -2.23 7.45
CA ILE A 125 -16.94 -2.08 8.65
C ILE A 125 -17.33 -0.80 9.39
N ARG A 126 -17.57 0.31 8.68
CA ARG A 126 -18.02 1.58 9.24
C ARG A 126 -19.35 1.41 9.98
N ASP A 127 -20.34 0.79 9.34
CA ASP A 127 -21.67 0.57 9.90
C ASP A 127 -21.62 -0.32 11.14
N LYS A 128 -20.75 -1.33 11.15
CA LYS A 128 -20.59 -2.21 12.31
C LYS A 128 -19.95 -1.52 13.49
N ILE A 129 -19.00 -0.62 13.28
CA ILE A 129 -18.40 0.17 14.36
C ILE A 129 -19.43 1.14 14.92
N PHE A 130 -20.22 1.77 14.03
CA PHE A 130 -21.31 2.63 14.43
C PHE A 130 -22.34 1.86 15.27
N PHE A 131 -22.73 0.67 14.84
CA PHE A 131 -23.65 -0.21 15.57
C PHE A 131 -23.10 -0.63 16.95
N LEU A 132 -21.82 -0.97 17.07
CA LEU A 132 -21.20 -1.32 18.33
C LEU A 132 -21.14 -0.15 19.31
N LYS A 133 -21.02 1.08 18.78
CA LYS A 133 -20.90 2.30 19.60
C LYS A 133 -22.25 2.86 20.05
N TYR A 134 -23.25 2.83 19.19
CA TYR A 134 -24.51 3.54 19.39
C TYR A 134 -25.74 2.65 19.53
N GLY A 135 -25.59 1.33 19.31
CA GLY A 135 -26.72 0.38 19.34
C GLY A 135 -27.51 0.34 18.02
N PRO A 136 -28.54 -0.51 17.93
CA PRO A 136 -29.30 -0.69 16.69
C PRO A 136 -30.26 0.49 16.45
N GLU A 137 -29.95 1.30 15.47
CA GLU A 137 -30.87 2.36 14.98
C GLU A 137 -31.71 1.95 13.78
N GLU A 138 -31.82 0.75 13.39
CA GLU A 138 -32.74 0.13 12.43
C GLU A 138 -32.11 -1.12 11.79
N PRO A 139 -32.89 -2.09 11.30
CA PRO A 139 -32.36 -3.30 10.71
C PRO A 139 -31.67 -2.97 9.37
N ILE A 140 -30.36 -3.25 9.29
CA ILE A 140 -29.57 -3.12 8.08
C ILE A 140 -30.13 -4.05 7.02
N ASN A 141 -30.69 -3.50 5.95
CA ASN A 141 -31.10 -4.22 4.77
C ASN A 141 -29.86 -4.75 4.05
N ILE A 142 -29.52 -6.01 4.24
CA ILE A 142 -28.46 -6.70 3.51
C ILE A 142 -28.98 -7.03 2.12
N THR A 143 -28.51 -6.35 1.10
CA THR A 143 -28.79 -6.70 -0.30
C THR A 143 -28.14 -8.03 -0.65
N GLU A 144 -28.91 -8.89 -1.36
CA GLU A 144 -28.62 -10.32 -1.60
C GLU A 144 -27.50 -10.62 -2.64
N ASP A 145 -26.66 -9.67 -3.03
CA ASP A 145 -25.79 -9.80 -4.20
C ASP A 145 -24.29 -9.89 -3.89
N SER A 146 -23.91 -10.57 -2.80
CA SER A 146 -22.49 -10.84 -2.50
C SER A 146 -22.06 -12.22 -2.98
N THR A 147 -20.91 -12.32 -3.65
CA THR A 147 -20.27 -13.55 -4.13
C THR A 147 -19.81 -14.50 -3.01
N LEU A 148 -19.98 -14.15 -1.75
CA LEU A 148 -19.70 -14.97 -0.58
C LEU A 148 -20.97 -15.71 -0.13
N SER A 149 -20.84 -16.98 0.21
CA SER A 149 -21.94 -17.71 0.81
C SER A 149 -22.38 -17.05 2.12
N LYS A 150 -23.67 -17.12 2.45
CA LYS A 150 -24.25 -16.52 3.68
C LYS A 150 -23.54 -16.98 4.97
N GLU A 151 -22.95 -18.15 4.98
CA GLU A 151 -22.22 -18.74 6.09
C GLU A 151 -20.78 -18.23 6.20
N GLU A 152 -20.09 -18.07 5.08
CA GLU A 152 -18.76 -17.45 5.02
C GLU A 152 -18.81 -15.98 5.44
N TYR A 153 -19.81 -15.25 4.96
CA TYR A 153 -20.08 -13.88 5.35
C TYR A 153 -20.34 -13.75 6.86
N LYS A 154 -21.16 -14.65 7.42
CA LYS A 154 -21.47 -14.65 8.85
C LYS A 154 -20.27 -15.00 9.72
N SER A 155 -19.43 -15.93 9.28
CA SER A 155 -18.20 -16.33 9.97
C SER A 155 -17.15 -15.20 9.96
N GLN A 156 -16.90 -14.60 8.81
CA GLN A 156 -15.98 -13.47 8.69
C GLN A 156 -16.45 -12.26 9.52
N THR A 157 -17.75 -11.97 9.48
CA THR A 157 -18.37 -10.91 10.28
C THR A 157 -18.22 -11.13 11.77
N GLN A 158 -18.44 -12.34 12.27
CA GLN A 158 -18.27 -12.66 13.69
C GLN A 158 -16.82 -12.52 14.14
N THR A 159 -15.86 -12.93 13.31
CA THR A 159 -14.43 -12.81 13.62
C THR A 159 -14.01 -11.34 13.71
N ILE A 160 -14.45 -10.51 12.77
CA ILE A 160 -14.17 -9.06 12.78
C ILE A 160 -14.79 -8.41 14.02
N LEU A 161 -16.04 -8.74 14.35
CA LEU A 161 -16.74 -8.18 15.52
C LEU A 161 -16.08 -8.59 16.84
N GLN A 162 -15.65 -9.85 16.99
CA GLN A 162 -14.93 -10.31 18.16
C GLN A 162 -13.59 -9.61 18.35
N ASN A 163 -12.82 -9.45 17.27
CA ASN A 163 -11.53 -8.76 17.32
C ASN A 163 -11.69 -7.27 17.65
N LEU A 164 -12.68 -6.61 17.05
CA LEU A 164 -13.01 -5.21 17.34
C LEU A 164 -13.43 -5.03 18.82
N LYS A 165 -14.27 -5.92 19.33
CA LYS A 165 -14.72 -5.86 20.71
C LYS A 165 -13.56 -6.06 21.70
N LEU A 166 -12.67 -7.04 21.44
CA LEU A 166 -11.49 -7.26 22.27
C LEU A 166 -10.54 -6.05 22.27
N GLN A 167 -10.41 -5.34 21.16
CA GLN A 167 -9.56 -4.15 21.05
C GLN A 167 -10.19 -2.92 21.72
N LEU A 168 -11.49 -2.75 21.64
CA LEU A 168 -12.23 -1.71 22.36
C LEU A 168 -12.22 -1.98 23.88
N ASP A 169 -12.48 -3.21 24.32
CA ASP A 169 -12.48 -3.61 25.72
C ASP A 169 -11.08 -3.52 26.36
N SER A 170 -10.01 -3.72 25.56
CA SER A 170 -8.62 -3.58 26.04
C SER A 170 -8.13 -2.13 26.08
N GLY A 171 -8.91 -1.16 25.61
CA GLY A 171 -8.49 0.25 25.49
C GLY A 171 -7.35 0.49 24.50
N SER A 172 -7.05 -0.51 23.66
CA SER A 172 -5.94 -0.44 22.69
C SER A 172 -6.23 0.52 21.53
N ILE A 173 -7.48 0.88 21.32
CA ILE A 173 -7.94 1.82 20.28
C ILE A 173 -8.91 2.80 20.96
N SER A 174 -8.66 4.12 20.81
CA SER A 174 -9.67 5.10 21.11
C SER A 174 -10.68 5.15 19.96
N ASP A 175 -11.98 5.23 20.29
CA ASP A 175 -13.06 5.32 19.31
C ASP A 175 -12.81 6.40 18.25
N GLU A 176 -12.26 7.53 18.67
CA GLU A 176 -12.04 8.70 17.84
C GLU A 176 -10.89 8.52 16.85
N GLU A 177 -9.77 7.92 17.29
CA GLU A 177 -8.61 7.61 16.43
C GLU A 177 -8.96 6.54 15.40
N TYR A 178 -9.78 5.56 15.79
CA TYR A 178 -10.21 4.49 14.91
C TYR A 178 -11.16 5.02 13.82
N MET A 179 -12.17 5.82 14.21
CA MET A 179 -13.09 6.46 13.26
C MET A 179 -12.38 7.45 12.34
N LYS A 180 -11.34 8.14 12.83
CA LYS A 180 -10.49 9.02 12.03
C LYS A 180 -9.64 8.23 11.03
N GLY A 181 -9.14 7.07 11.43
CA GLY A 181 -8.43 6.15 10.54
C GLY A 181 -9.33 5.56 9.43
N LEU A 182 -10.56 5.19 9.77
CA LEU A 182 -11.53 4.68 8.79
C LEU A 182 -12.00 5.75 7.80
N LYS A 183 -12.16 7.02 8.23
CA LYS A 183 -12.48 8.14 7.35
C LYS A 183 -11.36 8.48 6.36
N LYS A 184 -10.12 8.11 6.71
CA LYS A 184 -8.93 8.28 5.86
C LYS A 184 -8.64 7.06 5.00
N MET A 185 -9.55 6.09 4.88
CA MET A 185 -9.32 4.97 3.96
C MET A 185 -9.27 5.48 2.53
N PRO A 186 -8.23 5.10 1.79
CA PRO A 186 -7.96 5.66 0.49
C PRO A 186 -9.13 5.43 -0.48
N SER A 187 -9.39 6.41 -1.33
CA SER A 187 -10.29 6.30 -2.47
C SER A 187 -9.88 5.11 -3.35
N ARG A 188 -10.71 4.78 -4.31
CA ARG A 188 -10.43 3.81 -5.35
C ARG A 188 -9.02 3.99 -5.96
N GLY A 189 -8.54 5.24 -6.05
CA GLY A 189 -7.34 5.58 -6.80
C GLY A 189 -7.57 5.47 -8.31
N ILE A 190 -6.51 5.67 -9.09
CA ILE A 190 -6.54 5.52 -10.54
C ILE A 190 -6.22 4.07 -10.90
N MET A 191 -7.15 3.40 -11.57
CA MET A 191 -6.99 2.02 -12.02
C MET A 191 -6.46 1.99 -13.45
N ILE A 192 -5.88 0.85 -13.85
CA ILE A 192 -5.33 0.67 -15.21
C ILE A 192 -6.37 0.97 -16.31
N LYS A 193 -7.65 0.70 -16.07
CA LYS A 193 -8.74 1.03 -16.99
C LYS A 193 -8.92 2.54 -17.27
N ASP A 194 -8.48 3.39 -16.36
CA ASP A 194 -8.60 4.85 -16.47
C ASP A 194 -7.44 5.47 -17.29
N TYR A 195 -6.43 4.67 -17.64
CA TYR A 195 -5.24 5.18 -18.35
C TYR A 195 -5.56 5.68 -19.75
N ASP A 196 -6.49 5.04 -20.45
CA ASP A 196 -6.92 5.49 -21.78
C ASP A 196 -7.62 6.85 -21.72
N GLU A 197 -8.45 7.10 -20.70
CA GLU A 197 -9.15 8.37 -20.50
C GLU A 197 -8.19 9.52 -20.20
N LEU A 198 -7.12 9.25 -19.46
CA LEU A 198 -6.06 10.21 -19.16
C LEU A 198 -4.94 10.26 -20.22
N ASN A 199 -5.07 9.45 -21.29
CA ASN A 199 -4.06 9.28 -22.33
C ASN A 199 -2.67 8.98 -21.77
N LEU A 200 -2.59 7.92 -20.96
CA LEU A 200 -1.39 7.51 -20.23
C LEU A 200 -0.74 6.27 -20.85
N ASP A 201 0.58 6.32 -20.97
CA ASP A 201 1.36 5.17 -21.38
C ASP A 201 1.58 4.20 -20.20
N LEU A 202 1.52 2.89 -20.47
CA LEU A 202 1.85 1.89 -19.48
C LEU A 202 3.36 1.86 -19.20
N ARG A 203 3.75 1.61 -17.95
CA ARG A 203 5.14 1.45 -17.49
C ARG A 203 6.05 2.66 -17.79
N ALA A 204 5.48 3.85 -17.71
CA ALA A 204 6.16 5.09 -18.03
C ALA A 204 6.92 5.72 -16.85
N GLY A 205 6.72 5.23 -15.63
CA GLY A 205 7.38 5.69 -14.41
C GLY A 205 6.69 6.85 -13.70
N THR A 206 6.96 6.99 -12.40
CA THR A 206 6.29 7.96 -11.49
C THR A 206 6.30 9.38 -12.04
N ARG A 207 7.45 9.87 -12.54
CA ARG A 207 7.57 11.25 -13.02
C ARG A 207 6.62 11.55 -14.17
N TYR A 208 6.50 10.63 -15.11
CA TYR A 208 5.57 10.77 -16.22
C TYR A 208 4.12 10.86 -15.73
N TYR A 209 3.71 9.95 -14.82
CA TYR A 209 2.36 9.96 -14.27
C TYR A 209 2.09 11.25 -13.49
N TYR A 210 3.03 11.66 -12.65
CA TYR A 210 2.91 12.92 -11.91
C TYR A 210 2.69 14.12 -12.82
N ASP A 211 3.50 14.25 -13.89
CA ASP A 211 3.38 15.36 -14.82
C ASP A 211 2.05 15.35 -15.58
N LYS A 212 1.56 14.16 -15.96
CA LYS A 212 0.24 13.99 -16.60
C LYS A 212 -0.92 14.29 -15.67
N LEU A 213 -0.88 13.79 -14.44
CA LEU A 213 -1.91 14.06 -13.43
C LEU A 213 -1.93 15.55 -13.04
N SER A 214 -0.76 16.22 -12.99
CA SER A 214 -0.67 17.65 -12.75
C SER A 214 -1.37 18.44 -13.86
N GLN A 215 -1.19 18.04 -15.12
CA GLN A 215 -1.91 18.66 -16.25
C GLN A 215 -3.41 18.43 -16.15
N ALA A 216 -3.85 17.19 -15.86
CA ALA A 216 -5.26 16.86 -15.70
C ALA A 216 -5.92 17.64 -14.54
N LYS A 217 -5.20 17.81 -13.43
CA LYS A 217 -5.66 18.63 -12.28
C LYS A 217 -5.84 20.09 -12.68
N GLU A 218 -4.87 20.67 -13.43
CA GLU A 218 -5.01 22.02 -13.95
C GLU A 218 -6.17 22.19 -14.94
N GLU A 219 -6.43 21.17 -15.77
CA GLU A 219 -7.57 21.18 -16.71
C GLU A 219 -8.89 21.13 -15.95
N LYS A 220 -9.00 20.28 -14.89
CA LYS A 220 -10.16 20.25 -14.01
C LYS A 220 -10.42 21.62 -13.35
N GLU A 221 -9.38 22.27 -12.82
CA GLU A 221 -9.48 23.59 -12.21
C GLU A 221 -9.98 24.66 -13.19
N LYS A 222 -9.56 24.59 -14.46
CA LYS A 222 -9.93 25.56 -15.51
C LYS A 222 -11.30 25.29 -16.13
N ASN A 223 -11.64 24.03 -16.35
CA ASN A 223 -12.78 23.61 -17.17
C ASN A 223 -13.89 22.92 -16.37
N GLY A 224 -13.64 22.59 -15.09
CA GLY A 224 -14.55 21.85 -14.22
C GLY A 224 -14.45 20.33 -14.36
N SER A 225 -13.66 19.80 -15.28
CA SER A 225 -13.38 18.38 -15.45
C SER A 225 -12.06 18.14 -16.16
N SER A 226 -11.36 17.06 -15.81
CA SER A 226 -10.13 16.58 -16.48
C SER A 226 -10.42 15.69 -17.70
N GLY A 227 -11.68 15.28 -17.88
CA GLY A 227 -12.08 14.27 -18.87
C GLY A 227 -12.04 12.82 -18.36
N CYS A 228 -11.58 12.59 -17.13
CA CYS A 228 -11.60 11.30 -16.45
C CYS A 228 -12.37 11.42 -15.15
N GLU A 229 -13.53 10.76 -15.07
CA GLU A 229 -14.43 10.83 -13.92
C GLU A 229 -13.75 10.34 -12.64
N SER A 230 -13.06 9.21 -12.70
CA SER A 230 -12.33 8.63 -11.56
C SER A 230 -11.25 9.58 -11.01
N PHE A 231 -10.56 10.31 -11.88
CA PHE A 231 -9.57 11.29 -11.46
C PHE A 231 -10.21 12.55 -10.89
N ASP A 232 -11.33 12.98 -11.46
CA ASP A 232 -12.09 14.13 -10.96
C ASP A 232 -12.63 13.87 -9.55
N GLU A 233 -13.19 12.66 -9.30
CA GLU A 233 -13.62 12.20 -7.98
C GLU A 233 -12.46 12.14 -6.98
N LEU A 234 -11.31 11.61 -7.40
CA LEU A 234 -10.11 11.54 -6.58
C LEU A 234 -9.62 12.93 -6.17
N CYS A 235 -9.56 13.89 -7.10
CA CYS A 235 -9.22 15.28 -6.78
C CYS A 235 -10.19 15.89 -5.75
N ASP A 236 -11.50 15.69 -5.94
CA ASP A 236 -12.51 16.18 -5.00
C ASP A 236 -12.38 15.58 -3.61
N GLN A 237 -11.94 14.34 -3.52
CA GLN A 237 -11.67 13.67 -2.25
C GLN A 237 -10.39 14.20 -1.60
N MET A 238 -9.31 14.37 -2.35
CA MET A 238 -8.06 14.95 -1.86
C MET A 238 -8.28 16.34 -1.26
N ASP A 239 -9.10 17.16 -1.92
CA ASP A 239 -9.44 18.51 -1.44
C ASP A 239 -10.26 18.51 -0.14
N LYS A 240 -11.12 17.50 0.06
CA LYS A 240 -12.03 17.42 1.22
C LYS A 240 -11.44 16.68 2.41
N GLU A 241 -10.75 15.58 2.15
CA GLU A 241 -10.38 14.58 3.16
C GLU A 241 -8.84 14.43 3.34
N GLY A 242 -8.05 15.03 2.48
CA GLY A 242 -6.59 14.94 2.47
C GLY A 242 -6.07 13.71 1.69
N ASP A 243 -4.83 13.29 2.00
CA ASP A 243 -4.13 12.24 1.25
C ASP A 243 -4.87 10.88 1.31
N PRO A 244 -5.36 10.37 0.18
CA PRO A 244 -6.06 9.09 0.11
C PRO A 244 -5.15 7.88 0.38
N CYS A 245 -3.86 7.99 0.09
CA CYS A 245 -2.90 6.89 0.22
C CYS A 245 -2.17 6.87 1.56
N ASN A 246 -2.26 7.95 2.35
CA ASN A 246 -1.69 8.13 3.70
C ASN A 246 -0.23 7.68 3.85
N HIS A 247 0.65 8.28 3.07
CA HIS A 247 2.10 8.09 3.16
C HIS A 247 2.79 9.11 4.11
N ASP A 248 2.06 9.66 5.09
CA ASP A 248 2.57 10.63 6.08
C ASP A 248 3.87 10.17 6.78
N THR A 249 4.08 8.85 6.86
CA THR A 249 5.30 8.27 7.43
C THR A 249 6.54 8.45 6.55
N TRP A 250 6.37 8.87 5.30
CA TRP A 250 7.51 9.12 4.38
C TRP A 250 8.15 10.48 4.60
N ASP A 251 7.50 11.39 5.30
CA ASP A 251 8.10 12.67 5.71
C ASP A 251 9.38 12.47 6.53
N GLU A 252 9.53 11.31 7.20
CA GLU A 252 10.76 10.93 7.88
C GLU A 252 11.98 10.82 6.94
N PHE A 253 11.77 10.76 5.61
CA PHE A 253 12.84 10.74 4.61
C PHE A 253 13.22 12.14 4.10
N ASN A 254 12.42 13.17 4.37
CA ASN A 254 12.64 14.53 3.89
C ASN A 254 13.86 15.20 4.54
N ASP A 255 14.13 14.88 5.80
CA ASP A 255 15.18 15.49 6.62
C ASP A 255 16.46 14.64 6.73
N LEU A 256 16.66 13.68 5.82
CA LEU A 256 17.85 12.84 5.84
C LEU A 256 19.12 13.61 5.49
N SER A 257 20.15 13.46 6.30
CA SER A 257 21.49 13.86 5.90
C SER A 257 21.99 13.05 4.70
N GLU A 258 22.92 13.60 3.94
CA GLU A 258 23.54 12.89 2.80
C GLU A 258 24.13 11.53 3.20
N ALA A 259 24.70 11.44 4.42
CA ALA A 259 25.24 10.20 4.94
C ALA A 259 24.16 9.17 5.23
N GLU A 260 23.03 9.56 5.82
CA GLU A 260 21.89 8.67 6.08
C GLU A 260 21.24 8.21 4.79
N SER A 261 21.04 9.10 3.82
CA SER A 261 20.51 8.75 2.49
C SER A 261 21.40 7.71 1.81
N LYS A 262 22.73 7.86 1.86
CA LYS A 262 23.67 6.86 1.32
C LYS A 262 23.58 5.52 2.03
N LEU A 263 23.39 5.51 3.35
CA LEU A 263 23.26 4.27 4.12
C LEU A 263 21.95 3.55 3.80
N ILE A 264 20.83 4.28 3.72
CA ILE A 264 19.52 3.74 3.38
C ILE A 264 19.53 3.16 1.96
N ASN A 265 20.07 3.88 0.99
CA ASN A 265 20.21 3.38 -0.39
C ASN A 265 21.09 2.14 -0.46
N LYS A 266 22.20 2.11 0.28
CA LYS A 266 23.05 0.92 0.37
C LYS A 266 22.33 -0.28 1.00
N GLN A 267 21.48 -0.02 2.00
CA GLN A 267 20.65 -1.07 2.58
C GLN A 267 19.63 -1.61 1.56
N LEU A 268 19.01 -0.75 0.76
CA LEU A 268 18.12 -1.17 -0.31
C LEU A 268 18.86 -1.99 -1.37
N ASP A 269 20.03 -1.53 -1.82
CA ASP A 269 20.90 -2.28 -2.74
C ASP A 269 21.16 -3.71 -2.22
N ARG A 270 21.45 -3.82 -0.91
CA ARG A 270 21.67 -5.12 -0.27
C ARG A 270 20.41 -6.00 -0.28
N LEU A 271 19.24 -5.42 0.07
CA LEU A 271 17.97 -6.14 0.10
C LEU A 271 17.62 -6.68 -1.30
N LEU A 272 17.73 -5.86 -2.34
CA LEU A 272 17.46 -6.25 -3.72
C LEU A 272 18.40 -7.35 -4.20
N LYS A 273 19.71 -7.24 -3.93
CA LYS A 273 20.70 -8.25 -4.28
C LYS A 273 20.47 -9.58 -3.58
N GLU A 274 20.23 -9.53 -2.27
CA GLU A 274 19.98 -10.76 -1.49
C GLU A 274 18.70 -11.44 -1.98
N SER A 275 17.64 -10.70 -2.25
CA SER A 275 16.39 -11.23 -2.81
C SER A 275 16.63 -11.89 -4.17
N ALA A 276 17.39 -11.25 -5.05
CA ALA A 276 17.75 -11.80 -6.35
C ALA A 276 18.59 -13.08 -6.23
N SER A 277 19.61 -13.06 -5.36
CA SER A 277 20.48 -14.22 -5.12
C SER A 277 19.69 -15.42 -4.61
N GLN A 278 18.83 -15.22 -3.61
CA GLN A 278 17.97 -16.28 -3.07
C GLN A 278 16.99 -16.80 -4.11
N THR A 279 16.39 -15.92 -4.91
CA THR A 279 15.49 -16.28 -6.00
C THR A 279 16.17 -17.15 -7.02
N LEU A 280 17.33 -16.74 -7.52
CA LEU A 280 18.11 -17.51 -8.50
C LEU A 280 18.57 -18.85 -7.95
N SER A 281 18.98 -18.91 -6.68
CA SER A 281 19.37 -20.17 -6.02
C SER A 281 18.24 -21.20 -5.97
N LYS A 282 16.99 -20.76 -5.96
CA LYS A 282 15.77 -21.59 -5.99
C LYS A 282 15.19 -21.76 -7.38
N ARG A 283 15.95 -21.42 -8.44
CA ARG A 283 15.53 -21.48 -9.85
C ARG A 283 14.31 -20.57 -10.15
N GLY A 284 14.10 -19.53 -9.38
CA GLY A 284 13.13 -18.48 -9.67
C GLY A 284 13.70 -17.45 -10.65
N THR A 285 12.87 -16.53 -11.08
CA THR A 285 13.23 -15.43 -11.99
C THR A 285 13.20 -14.11 -11.25
N VAL A 286 14.23 -13.29 -11.41
CA VAL A 286 14.25 -11.91 -10.94
C VAL A 286 13.34 -11.09 -11.84
N PRO A 287 12.45 -10.25 -11.29
CA PRO A 287 11.57 -9.38 -12.08
C PRO A 287 12.37 -8.49 -13.02
N GLY A 288 11.89 -8.36 -14.28
CA GLY A 288 12.61 -7.67 -15.34
C GLY A 288 12.91 -6.21 -15.02
N GLU A 289 12.00 -5.54 -14.33
CA GLU A 289 12.11 -4.15 -13.88
C GLU A 289 13.31 -3.89 -12.96
N PHE A 290 13.78 -4.88 -12.22
CA PHE A 290 14.93 -4.76 -11.31
C PHE A 290 16.20 -5.37 -11.85
N SER A 291 16.14 -6.20 -12.89
CA SER A 291 17.28 -6.99 -13.38
C SER A 291 18.46 -6.11 -13.79
N GLU A 292 18.23 -5.04 -14.54
CA GLU A 292 19.28 -4.12 -14.97
C GLU A 292 19.89 -3.38 -13.78
N TYR A 293 19.04 -2.85 -12.90
CA TYR A 293 19.49 -2.14 -11.69
C TYR A 293 20.38 -3.03 -10.83
N ILE A 294 19.92 -4.24 -10.51
CA ILE A 294 20.64 -5.20 -9.66
C ILE A 294 22.00 -5.57 -10.28
N ASN A 295 22.05 -5.81 -11.60
CA ASN A 295 23.29 -6.13 -12.31
C ASN A 295 24.30 -4.97 -12.34
N ASN A 296 23.83 -3.74 -12.15
CA ASN A 296 24.67 -2.54 -12.14
C ASN A 296 25.10 -2.08 -10.74
N ILE A 297 24.51 -2.62 -9.66
CA ILE A 297 24.89 -2.28 -8.29
C ILE A 297 26.40 -2.50 -8.06
N ASP A 298 26.95 -3.61 -8.52
CA ASP A 298 28.38 -3.96 -8.32
C ASP A 298 29.32 -3.19 -9.24
N LYS A 299 28.80 -2.57 -10.30
CA LYS A 299 29.59 -1.78 -11.25
C LYS A 299 29.79 -0.33 -10.78
N LYS A 300 29.06 0.11 -9.74
CA LYS A 300 29.33 1.40 -9.09
C LYS A 300 30.72 1.29 -8.45
N GLU A 301 31.73 2.00 -9.02
CA GLU A 301 33.09 1.98 -8.49
C GLU A 301 33.09 2.28 -6.97
N PRO A 302 33.84 1.50 -6.16
CA PRO A 302 34.05 1.87 -4.78
C PRO A 302 34.72 3.24 -4.73
N PRO A 303 34.38 4.08 -3.75
CA PRO A 303 35.01 5.39 -3.60
C PRO A 303 36.54 5.18 -3.60
N LYS A 304 37.24 5.85 -4.53
CA LYS A 304 38.71 5.86 -4.54
C LYS A 304 39.17 6.57 -3.27
N PHE A 305 39.55 5.80 -2.26
CA PHE A 305 40.24 6.37 -1.10
C PHE A 305 41.63 6.79 -1.55
N ASP A 306 41.88 8.09 -1.63
CA ASP A 306 43.20 8.64 -1.84
C ASP A 306 43.94 8.61 -0.49
N TRP A 307 44.72 7.58 -0.28
CA TRP A 307 45.62 7.47 0.89
C TRP A 307 46.81 8.37 0.66
N LYS A 308 46.69 9.65 0.88
CA LYS A 308 47.84 10.58 1.02
C LYS A 308 48.10 10.86 2.47
#